data_f554055f06442894cdcab02b47329ca0
#
_entry.id   f554055f06442894cdcab02b47329ca0
#
_cell.length_a   1.000
_cell.length_b   1.000
_cell.length_c   1.000
_cell.angle_alpha   90.00
_cell.angle_beta   90.00
_cell.angle_gamma   90.00
#
_symmetry.space_group_name_H-M   'P 1'
#
loop_
_entity.id
_entity.type
_entity.pdbx_description
1 polymer ?
#
loop_
_entity_poly.entity_id
_entity_poly.type
_entity_poly.pdbx_seq_one_letter_code
_entity_poly.pdbx_strand_id
1 'polypeptide(L)'
;MEKYRIETTEYAVDKIEALIAEGLNQYNDEVTGSSDRRPLAVTVKDPSSGEVLGGITGRSSLGLLFVDLFYLPESMRGAGLGSELLRRFELEGRRRGCVSAVLYTISFQAPRFYEQNGWTR
;
A
#
# COMPACT_ATOMS: atom_id res chain seq x y z
N MET A 1 33.46 -11.41 17.90
CA MET A 1 32.69 -12.62 18.03
C MET A 1 31.82 -12.81 16.79
N GLU A 2 32.02 -13.92 16.12
CA GLU A 2 31.52 -14.12 14.77
C GLU A 2 30.41 -15.18 14.70
N LYS A 3 29.43 -15.05 15.59
CA LYS A 3 28.29 -15.95 15.59
C LYS A 3 27.38 -15.72 14.39
N TYR A 4 27.32 -14.50 13.91
CA TYR A 4 26.49 -14.12 12.78
C TYR A 4 27.33 -13.39 11.75
N ARG A 5 26.91 -13.51 10.50
CA ARG A 5 27.57 -12.84 9.39
C ARG A 5 26.64 -11.78 8.84
N ILE A 6 27.16 -10.56 8.64
CA ILE A 6 26.38 -9.45 8.11
C ILE A 6 26.90 -9.16 6.71
N GLU A 7 25.99 -9.16 5.73
CA GLU A 7 26.34 -8.95 4.33
C GLU A 7 25.47 -7.88 3.70
N THR A 8 26.03 -7.18 2.71
CA THR A 8 25.32 -6.19 1.92
C THR A 8 25.16 -6.72 0.50
N THR A 9 23.97 -6.65 -0.06
CA THR A 9 23.72 -7.14 -1.41
C THR A 9 22.63 -6.34 -2.10
N GLU A 10 22.67 -6.33 -3.43
CA GLU A 10 21.57 -5.85 -4.27
C GLU A 10 20.96 -7.00 -5.10
N TYR A 11 21.44 -8.23 -4.86
CA TYR A 11 20.98 -9.40 -5.60
C TYR A 11 19.97 -10.20 -4.77
N ALA A 12 19.00 -10.79 -5.46
CA ALA A 12 17.97 -11.64 -4.84
C ALA A 12 17.20 -10.95 -3.70
N VAL A 13 17.04 -9.63 -3.80
CA VAL A 13 16.39 -8.84 -2.74
C VAL A 13 14.93 -9.26 -2.53
N ASP A 14 14.24 -9.65 -3.61
CA ASP A 14 12.85 -10.11 -3.50
C ASP A 14 12.70 -11.31 -2.57
N LYS A 15 13.61 -12.27 -2.69
CA LYS A 15 13.60 -13.47 -1.83
C LYS A 15 13.95 -13.12 -0.39
N ILE A 16 14.91 -12.24 -0.21
CA ILE A 16 15.32 -11.77 1.11
C ILE A 16 14.17 -11.02 1.77
N GLU A 17 13.51 -10.14 1.01
CA GLU A 17 12.37 -9.39 1.50
C GLU A 17 11.22 -10.30 1.95
N ALA A 18 10.94 -11.35 1.17
CA ALA A 18 9.91 -12.31 1.51
C ALA A 18 10.21 -13.03 2.84
N LEU A 19 11.47 -13.41 3.05
CA LEU A 19 11.87 -14.06 4.30
C LEU A 19 11.77 -13.14 5.50
N ILE A 20 12.18 -11.89 5.33
CA ILE A 20 12.09 -10.89 6.40
C ILE A 20 10.62 -10.60 6.72
N ALA A 21 9.81 -10.43 5.69
CA ALA A 21 8.37 -10.17 5.85
C ALA A 21 7.68 -11.33 6.58
N GLU A 22 8.01 -12.56 6.21
CA GLU A 22 7.44 -13.74 6.86
C GLU A 22 7.78 -13.77 8.35
N GLY A 23 9.04 -13.50 8.69
CA GLY A 23 9.48 -13.47 10.08
C GLY A 23 8.78 -12.37 10.87
N LEU A 24 8.65 -11.18 10.29
CA LEU A 24 7.98 -10.07 10.94
C LEU A 24 6.50 -10.36 11.14
N ASN A 25 5.84 -10.92 10.15
CA ASN A 25 4.43 -11.26 10.23
C ASN A 25 4.16 -12.31 11.30
N GLN A 26 5.02 -13.32 11.37
CA GLN A 26 4.92 -14.35 12.40
C GLN A 26 5.08 -13.76 13.79
N TYR A 27 6.05 -12.87 13.96
CA TYR A 27 6.27 -12.19 15.23
C TYR A 27 5.05 -11.37 15.63
N ASN A 28 4.50 -10.60 14.70
CA ASN A 28 3.33 -9.78 14.95
C ASN A 28 2.12 -10.63 15.33
N ASP A 29 1.92 -11.75 14.67
CA ASP A 29 0.83 -12.67 14.99
C ASP A 29 0.96 -13.26 16.39
N GLU A 30 2.17 -13.59 16.80
CA GLU A 30 2.44 -14.09 18.13
C GLU A 30 2.17 -13.05 19.22
N VAL A 31 2.54 -11.81 18.96
CA VAL A 31 2.37 -10.70 19.92
C VAL A 31 0.91 -10.29 20.04
N THR A 32 0.19 -10.22 18.91
CA THR A 32 -1.20 -9.75 18.90
C THR A 32 -2.22 -10.86 19.05
N GLY A 33 -1.82 -12.10 18.85
CA GLY A 33 -2.71 -13.25 18.91
C GLY A 33 -3.54 -13.47 17.66
N SER A 34 -3.34 -12.67 16.63
CA SER A 34 -4.05 -12.83 15.36
C SER A 34 -3.33 -12.16 14.21
N SER A 35 -3.58 -12.67 13.01
CA SER A 35 -3.16 -12.00 11.79
C SER A 35 -4.27 -11.05 11.38
N ASP A 36 -3.95 -9.78 11.22
CA ASP A 36 -4.91 -8.75 10.85
C ASP A 36 -4.57 -8.13 9.49
N ARG A 37 -3.70 -8.77 8.75
CA ARG A 37 -3.31 -8.27 7.43
C ARG A 37 -4.37 -8.63 6.40
N ARG A 38 -4.96 -7.61 5.80
CA ARG A 38 -6.02 -7.77 4.81
C ARG A 38 -5.71 -6.93 3.59
N PRO A 39 -5.58 -7.55 2.42
CA PRO A 39 -5.31 -6.77 1.20
C PRO A 39 -6.52 -5.92 0.81
N LEU A 40 -6.23 -4.85 0.07
CA LEU A 40 -7.26 -3.95 -0.42
C LEU A 40 -6.85 -3.42 -1.79
N ALA A 41 -7.79 -3.42 -2.72
CA ALA A 41 -7.61 -2.80 -4.02
C ALA A 41 -8.89 -2.05 -4.40
N VAL A 42 -8.70 -0.86 -4.98
CA VAL A 42 -9.79 -0.13 -5.64
C VAL A 42 -9.33 0.09 -7.07
N THR A 43 -10.06 -0.43 -8.02
CA THR A 43 -9.63 -0.47 -9.42
C THR A 43 -10.54 0.32 -10.33
N VAL A 44 -9.96 0.77 -11.46
CA VAL A 44 -10.70 1.29 -12.60
C VAL A 44 -10.67 0.23 -13.67
N LYS A 45 -11.83 -0.16 -14.14
CA LYS A 45 -11.97 -1.23 -15.15
C LYS A 45 -12.64 -0.69 -16.41
N ASP A 46 -12.25 -1.29 -17.55
CA ASP A 46 -12.97 -1.05 -18.79
C ASP A 46 -14.37 -1.62 -18.66
N PRO A 47 -15.43 -0.83 -18.92
CA PRO A 47 -16.80 -1.31 -18.73
C PRO A 47 -17.22 -2.41 -19.70
N SER A 48 -16.54 -2.54 -20.84
CA SER A 48 -16.87 -3.56 -21.84
C SER A 48 -16.16 -4.87 -21.56
N SER A 49 -14.88 -4.83 -21.24
CA SER A 49 -14.04 -6.03 -21.10
C SER A 49 -13.82 -6.47 -19.66
N GLY A 50 -14.01 -5.56 -18.69
CA GLY A 50 -13.67 -5.81 -17.30
C GLY A 50 -12.18 -5.77 -17.01
N GLU A 51 -11.37 -5.36 -17.99
CA GLU A 51 -9.93 -5.27 -17.84
C GLU A 51 -9.55 -4.16 -16.85
N VAL A 52 -8.60 -4.44 -15.96
CA VAL A 52 -8.10 -3.44 -15.01
C VAL A 52 -7.20 -2.46 -15.74
N LEU A 53 -7.55 -1.17 -15.70
CA LEU A 53 -6.80 -0.11 -16.38
C LEU A 53 -5.88 0.62 -15.41
N GLY A 54 -6.21 0.64 -14.14
CA GLY A 54 -5.42 1.31 -13.12
C GLY A 54 -6.07 1.13 -11.77
N GLY A 55 -5.56 1.78 -10.75
CA GLY A 55 -6.13 1.68 -9.42
C GLY A 55 -5.14 1.95 -8.31
N ILE A 56 -5.57 1.64 -7.12
CA ILE A 56 -4.79 1.79 -5.90
C ILE A 56 -4.82 0.46 -5.14
N THR A 57 -3.67 0.02 -4.67
CA THR A 57 -3.56 -1.20 -3.88
C THR A 57 -2.85 -0.93 -2.58
N GLY A 58 -3.14 -1.76 -1.60
CA GLY A 58 -2.48 -1.70 -0.32
C GLY A 58 -3.04 -2.76 0.61
N ARG A 59 -3.06 -2.43 1.88
CA ARG A 59 -3.53 -3.35 2.91
C ARG A 59 -3.90 -2.60 4.17
N SER A 60 -4.70 -3.23 5.00
CA SER A 60 -4.92 -2.80 6.38
C SER A 60 -4.25 -3.79 7.32
N SER A 61 -3.69 -3.30 8.40
CA SER A 61 -3.07 -4.13 9.42
C SER A 61 -3.00 -3.37 10.74
N LEU A 62 -3.51 -3.96 11.78
CA LEU A 62 -3.40 -3.44 13.15
C LEU A 62 -3.83 -1.97 13.27
N GLY A 63 -4.93 -1.60 12.62
CA GLY A 63 -5.47 -0.25 12.68
C GLY A 63 -4.80 0.75 11.75
N LEU A 64 -3.89 0.31 10.90
CA LEU A 64 -3.21 1.15 9.92
C LEU A 64 -3.60 0.77 8.51
N LEU A 65 -3.71 1.76 7.65
CA LEU A 65 -3.98 1.58 6.24
C LEU A 65 -2.72 1.94 5.46
N PHE A 66 -2.26 1.02 4.63
CA PHE A 66 -1.04 1.22 3.83
C PHE A 66 -1.38 1.29 2.36
N VAL A 67 -0.84 2.30 1.67
CA VAL A 67 -0.91 2.40 0.22
C VAL A 67 0.40 1.84 -0.34
N ASP A 68 0.30 0.81 -1.16
CA ASP A 68 1.46 0.19 -1.79
C ASP A 68 1.69 0.70 -3.20
N LEU A 69 0.65 0.72 -4.04
CA LEU A 69 0.75 1.15 -5.44
C LEU A 69 -0.44 2.02 -5.80
N PHE A 70 -0.19 3.03 -6.63
CA PHE A 70 -1.24 3.88 -7.15
C PHE A 70 -0.89 4.28 -8.58
N TYR A 71 -1.72 3.89 -9.53
CA TYR A 71 -1.45 4.17 -10.95
C TYR A 71 -2.73 4.45 -11.71
N LEU A 72 -2.70 5.49 -12.53
CA LEU A 72 -3.69 5.77 -13.57
C LEU A 72 -2.98 6.08 -14.86
N PRO A 73 -3.46 5.56 -16.01
CA PRO A 73 -2.96 5.99 -17.31
C PRO A 73 -3.06 7.50 -17.46
N GLU A 74 -2.12 8.10 -18.19
CA GLU A 74 -2.09 9.56 -18.36
C GLU A 74 -3.41 10.12 -18.89
N SER A 75 -4.06 9.40 -19.81
CA SER A 75 -5.33 9.82 -20.39
C SER A 75 -6.47 9.89 -19.38
N MET A 76 -6.33 9.26 -18.23
CA MET A 76 -7.34 9.24 -17.19
C MET A 76 -7.05 10.18 -16.03
N ARG A 77 -6.00 10.97 -16.13
CA ARG A 77 -5.61 11.93 -15.10
C ARG A 77 -6.26 13.28 -15.32
N GLY A 78 -6.38 14.05 -14.24
CA GLY A 78 -6.88 15.42 -14.33
C GLY A 78 -8.39 15.58 -14.31
N ALA A 79 -9.15 14.50 -14.14
CA ALA A 79 -10.62 14.55 -14.12
C ALA A 79 -11.19 14.14 -12.74
N GLY A 80 -10.37 14.13 -11.70
CA GLY A 80 -10.82 13.80 -10.35
C GLY A 80 -10.93 12.31 -10.05
N LEU A 81 -10.58 11.45 -11.00
CA LEU A 81 -10.67 10.01 -10.82
C LEU A 81 -9.70 9.49 -9.75
N GLY A 82 -8.48 10.04 -9.74
CA GLY A 82 -7.50 9.68 -8.72
C GLY A 82 -7.97 10.00 -7.31
N SER A 83 -8.58 11.16 -7.12
CA SER A 83 -9.14 11.55 -5.82
C SER A 83 -10.29 10.65 -5.41
N GLU A 84 -11.11 10.22 -6.35
CA GLU A 84 -12.22 9.29 -6.07
C GLU A 84 -11.69 7.92 -5.65
N LEU A 85 -10.66 7.41 -6.32
CA LEU A 85 -10.03 6.15 -5.94
C LEU A 85 -9.47 6.23 -4.53
N LEU A 86 -8.74 7.29 -4.23
CA LEU A 86 -8.16 7.48 -2.91
C LEU A 86 -9.23 7.58 -1.84
N ARG A 87 -10.31 8.32 -2.12
CA ARG A 87 -11.44 8.45 -1.20
C ARG A 87 -12.06 7.10 -0.88
N ARG A 88 -12.28 6.26 -1.87
CA ARG A 88 -12.84 4.91 -1.68
C ARG A 88 -11.90 4.01 -0.89
N PHE A 89 -10.62 4.14 -1.14
CA PHE A 89 -9.60 3.39 -0.41
C PHE A 89 -9.62 3.78 1.07
N GLU A 90 -9.67 5.07 1.36
CA GLU A 90 -9.75 5.58 2.73
C GLU A 90 -11.04 5.18 3.44
N LEU A 91 -12.17 5.22 2.72
CA LEU A 91 -13.46 4.81 3.29
C LEU A 91 -13.44 3.35 3.72
N GLU A 92 -12.88 2.49 2.89
CA GLU A 92 -12.77 1.07 3.24
C GLU A 92 -11.84 0.88 4.43
N GLY A 93 -10.75 1.65 4.49
CA GLY A 93 -9.86 1.63 5.64
C GLY A 93 -10.58 2.00 6.93
N ARG A 94 -11.39 3.05 6.90
CA ARG A 94 -12.20 3.45 8.06
C ARG A 94 -13.21 2.38 8.44
N ARG A 95 -13.84 1.77 7.45
CA ARG A 95 -14.78 0.68 7.68
C ARG A 95 -14.11 -0.51 8.39
N ARG A 96 -12.83 -0.73 8.13
CA ARG A 96 -12.01 -1.76 8.77
C ARG A 96 -11.47 -1.33 10.13
N GLY A 97 -11.77 -0.12 10.58
CA GLY A 97 -11.30 0.40 11.87
C GLY A 97 -9.93 1.02 11.85
N CYS A 98 -9.40 1.36 10.67
CA CYS A 98 -8.12 2.02 10.59
C CYS A 98 -8.21 3.47 11.08
N VAL A 99 -7.26 3.87 11.91
CA VAL A 99 -7.21 5.21 12.51
C VAL A 99 -6.16 6.10 11.85
N SER A 100 -5.33 5.52 11.01
CA SER A 100 -4.25 6.24 10.36
C SER A 100 -3.89 5.57 9.04
N ALA A 101 -3.35 6.35 8.10
CA ALA A 101 -2.94 5.85 6.79
C ALA A 101 -1.49 6.24 6.51
N VAL A 102 -0.77 5.38 5.82
CA VAL A 102 0.66 5.54 5.55
C VAL A 102 0.94 5.30 4.08
N LEU A 103 1.72 6.18 3.48
CA LEU A 103 2.29 5.96 2.16
C LEU A 103 3.63 6.66 2.07
N TYR A 104 4.47 6.18 1.16
CA TYR A 104 5.73 6.82 0.85
C TYR A 104 5.70 7.32 -0.59
N THR A 105 6.05 8.60 -0.81
CA THR A 105 6.20 9.15 -2.13
C THR A 105 7.59 9.77 -2.26
N ILE A 106 8.13 9.73 -3.46
CA ILE A 106 9.29 10.55 -3.80
C ILE A 106 8.81 11.74 -4.62
N SER A 107 9.65 12.75 -4.77
CA SER A 107 9.21 14.05 -5.30
C SER A 107 8.50 13.99 -6.66
N PHE A 108 8.83 13.02 -7.50
CA PHE A 108 8.18 12.89 -8.80
C PHE A 108 6.90 12.03 -8.78
N GLN A 109 6.50 11.51 -7.61
CA GLN A 109 5.29 10.70 -7.46
C GLN A 109 4.09 11.50 -6.94
N ALA A 110 4.05 12.80 -7.26
CA ALA A 110 2.92 13.67 -6.98
C ALA A 110 2.55 13.81 -5.48
N PRO A 111 3.50 14.25 -4.62
CA PRO A 111 3.16 14.49 -3.22
C PRO A 111 2.07 15.55 -3.05
N ARG A 112 1.97 16.51 -3.97
CA ARG A 112 0.91 17.52 -3.92
C ARG A 112 -0.48 16.93 -4.05
N PHE A 113 -0.63 15.89 -4.87
CA PHE A 113 -1.91 15.20 -5.02
C PHE A 113 -2.40 14.67 -3.67
N TYR A 114 -1.52 14.03 -2.93
CA TYR A 114 -1.88 13.47 -1.62
C TYR A 114 -2.17 14.59 -0.61
N GLU A 115 -1.38 15.64 -0.62
CA GLU A 115 -1.59 16.77 0.27
C GLU A 115 -2.93 17.44 0.00
N GLN A 116 -3.33 17.59 -1.27
CA GLN A 116 -4.64 18.14 -1.65
C GLN A 116 -5.79 17.25 -1.18
N ASN A 117 -5.55 15.98 -0.94
CA ASN A 117 -6.55 15.03 -0.43
C ASN A 117 -6.43 14.80 1.07
N GLY A 118 -5.78 15.70 1.79
CA GLY A 118 -5.73 15.69 3.25
C GLY A 118 -4.60 14.87 3.86
N TRP A 119 -3.63 14.45 3.07
CA TRP A 119 -2.48 13.72 3.58
C TRP A 119 -1.37 14.68 3.97
N THR A 120 -0.66 14.37 5.05
CA THR A 120 0.48 15.16 5.52
C THR A 120 1.78 14.37 5.33
N ARG A 121 2.85 15.13 5.09
CA ARG A 121 4.17 14.52 4.98
C ARG A 121 4.72 14.16 6.35
#